data_93799eb420d198a2f3191ac375568d23
#
_entry.id   93799eb420d198a2f3191ac375568d23
#
_cell.length_a   1.000
_cell.length_b   1.000
_cell.length_c   1.000
_cell.angle_alpha   90.00
_cell.angle_beta   90.00
_cell.angle_gamma   90.00
#
_symmetry.space_group_name_H-M   'P 1'
#
loop_
_entity.id
_entity.type
_entity.pdbx_description
1 polymer ?
#
loop_
_entity_poly.entity_id
_entity_poly.type
_entity_poly.pdbx_seq_one_letter_code
_entity_poly.pdbx_strand_id
1 'polypeptide(L)'
;MNDLNRVETTLCALTVGVAYEWSENHVLAHGLSGQRNPIAFALDHLLSHPNRINARLVTLLIAKELPRLKVCTEKESWDVANDAISYWYDSKCPDCKGRGVIDFEQHQCQTCSGTGKKPRPRHKATNECVAIIEGALEWMEAQLQKRLRSA
;
A
#
# COMPACT_ATOMS: atom_id res chain seq x y z
N MET A 1 4.93 -17.52 20.35
CA MET A 1 5.19 -17.23 18.92
C MET A 1 4.14 -16.22 18.50
N ASN A 2 4.55 -15.01 18.15
CA ASN A 2 3.60 -13.96 17.80
C ASN A 2 2.92 -14.29 16.47
N ASP A 3 1.60 -14.09 16.36
CA ASP A 3 0.83 -14.28 15.12
C ASP A 3 1.36 -13.47 13.94
N LEU A 4 2.05 -12.34 14.21
CA LEU A 4 2.82 -11.56 13.24
C LEU A 4 3.90 -12.40 12.54
N ASN A 5 4.68 -13.20 13.28
CA ASN A 5 5.70 -14.08 12.70
C ASN A 5 5.11 -15.13 11.75
N ARG A 6 3.89 -15.58 12.03
CA ARG A 6 3.19 -16.55 11.17
C ARG A 6 2.72 -15.93 9.85
N VAL A 7 2.20 -14.70 9.92
CA VAL A 7 1.77 -13.96 8.72
C VAL A 7 2.99 -13.55 7.88
N GLU A 8 4.07 -13.10 8.52
CA GLU A 8 5.34 -12.80 7.85
C GLU A 8 5.95 -14.04 7.19
N THR A 9 5.94 -15.18 7.89
CA THR A 9 6.45 -16.45 7.34
C THR A 9 5.57 -16.94 6.18
N THR A 10 4.26 -16.76 6.26
CA THR A 10 3.33 -17.15 5.19
C THR A 10 3.45 -16.23 3.98
N LEU A 11 3.59 -14.92 4.20
CA LEU A 11 3.82 -13.95 3.12
C LEU A 11 5.19 -14.18 2.46
N CYS A 12 6.25 -14.43 3.23
CA CYS A 12 7.56 -14.81 2.71
C CYS A 12 7.51 -16.14 1.92
N ALA A 13 6.77 -17.14 2.40
CA ALA A 13 6.61 -18.42 1.71
C ALA A 13 5.82 -18.28 0.39
N LEU A 14 4.81 -17.41 0.37
CA LEU A 14 4.04 -17.11 -0.85
C LEU A 14 4.87 -16.33 -1.87
N THR A 15 5.77 -15.46 -1.43
CA THR A 15 6.68 -14.72 -2.32
C THR A 15 7.80 -15.59 -2.87
N VAL A 16 8.31 -16.56 -2.12
CA VAL A 16 9.32 -17.51 -2.60
C VAL A 16 8.81 -18.34 -3.77
N GLY A 17 7.51 -18.69 -3.78
CA GLY A 17 6.88 -19.39 -4.91
C GLY A 17 6.80 -18.58 -6.21
N VAL A 18 6.88 -17.26 -6.13
CA VAL A 18 6.80 -16.33 -7.29
C VAL A 18 8.18 -15.82 -7.70
N ALA A 19 9.17 -15.99 -6.85
CA ALA A 19 10.53 -15.48 -7.01
C ALA A 19 11.36 -16.14 -8.12
N TYR A 20 10.78 -16.99 -8.96
CA TYR A 20 11.51 -17.67 -10.04
C TYR A 20 12.07 -16.71 -11.11
N GLU A 21 11.58 -15.46 -11.14
CA GLU A 21 12.08 -14.41 -12.05
C GLU A 21 12.92 -13.34 -11.35
N TRP A 22 13.08 -13.41 -10.03
CA TRP A 22 13.82 -12.41 -9.27
C TRP A 22 15.20 -12.94 -8.88
N SER A 23 16.22 -12.10 -8.98
CA SER A 23 17.54 -12.47 -8.47
C SER A 23 17.46 -12.76 -6.95
N GLU A 24 18.25 -13.70 -6.46
CA GLU A 24 18.33 -14.06 -5.03
C GLU A 24 18.51 -12.83 -4.13
N ASN A 25 19.23 -11.83 -4.60
CA ASN A 25 19.45 -10.58 -3.89
C ASN A 25 18.17 -9.73 -3.75
N HIS A 26 17.28 -9.75 -4.73
CA HIS A 26 15.98 -9.08 -4.63
C HIS A 26 15.07 -9.75 -3.61
N VAL A 27 15.03 -11.09 -3.60
CA VAL A 27 14.24 -11.86 -2.63
C VAL A 27 14.70 -11.60 -1.20
N LEU A 28 16.02 -11.62 -0.97
CA LEU A 28 16.60 -11.31 0.33
C LEU A 28 16.36 -9.86 0.74
N ALA A 29 16.47 -8.91 -0.18
CA ALA A 29 16.23 -7.50 0.10
C ALA A 29 14.77 -7.27 0.49
N HIS A 30 13.80 -7.88 -0.22
CA HIS A 30 12.37 -7.82 0.10
C HIS A 30 12.07 -8.48 1.45
N GLY A 31 12.56 -9.69 1.69
CA GLY A 31 12.35 -10.39 2.95
C GLY A 31 12.85 -9.61 4.17
N LEU A 32 14.06 -9.06 4.07
CA LEU A 32 14.64 -8.25 5.14
C LEU A 32 13.96 -6.89 5.32
N SER A 33 13.45 -6.29 4.24
CA SER A 33 12.68 -5.05 4.31
C SER A 33 11.29 -5.28 4.92
N GLY A 34 10.63 -6.38 4.58
CA GLY A 34 9.34 -6.78 5.13
C GLY A 34 9.37 -7.03 6.64
N GLN A 35 10.46 -7.57 7.17
CA GLN A 35 10.64 -7.76 8.62
C GLN A 35 10.63 -6.43 9.40
N ARG A 36 11.08 -5.34 8.78
CA ARG A 36 11.11 -4.00 9.40
C ARG A 36 9.82 -3.21 9.20
N ASN A 37 9.13 -3.46 8.11
CA ASN A 37 7.87 -2.78 7.79
C ASN A 37 6.90 -3.75 7.09
N PRO A 38 6.13 -4.53 7.85
CA PRO A 38 5.19 -5.52 7.29
C PRO A 38 4.14 -4.90 6.36
N ILE A 39 3.70 -3.66 6.66
CA ILE A 39 2.72 -2.95 5.83
C ILE A 39 3.30 -2.69 4.44
N ALA A 40 4.50 -2.16 4.36
CA ALA A 40 5.16 -1.88 3.09
C ALA A 40 5.32 -3.14 2.23
N PHE A 41 5.76 -4.24 2.85
CA PHE A 41 5.90 -5.52 2.18
C PHE A 41 4.57 -6.07 1.66
N ALA A 42 3.52 -6.00 2.47
CA ALA A 42 2.20 -6.47 2.09
C ALA A 42 1.58 -5.64 0.94
N LEU A 43 1.82 -4.32 0.94
CA LEU A 43 1.39 -3.42 -0.14
C LEU A 43 2.13 -3.71 -1.45
N ASP A 44 3.44 -3.93 -1.39
CA ASP A 44 4.23 -4.29 -2.56
C ASP A 44 3.78 -5.63 -3.15
N HIS A 45 3.50 -6.60 -2.29
CA HIS A 45 2.95 -7.88 -2.70
C HIS A 45 1.57 -7.75 -3.36
N LEU A 46 0.69 -6.88 -2.82
CA LEU A 46 -0.61 -6.60 -3.44
C LEU A 46 -0.47 -5.97 -4.83
N LEU A 47 0.48 -5.06 -5.01
CA LEU A 47 0.75 -4.44 -6.32
C LEU A 47 1.28 -5.44 -7.34
N SER A 48 2.16 -6.35 -6.91
CA SER A 48 2.73 -7.39 -7.76
C SER A 48 1.72 -8.48 -8.11
N HIS A 49 0.83 -8.82 -7.19
CA HIS A 49 -0.17 -9.89 -7.30
C HIS A 49 -1.55 -9.43 -6.83
N PRO A 50 -2.22 -8.56 -7.62
CA PRO A 50 -3.50 -7.98 -7.23
C PRO A 50 -4.61 -9.06 -7.22
N ASN A 51 -5.05 -9.41 -6.02
CA ASN A 51 -6.21 -10.29 -5.82
C ASN A 51 -6.92 -9.93 -4.51
N ARG A 52 -8.17 -10.44 -4.36
CA ARG A 52 -9.00 -10.14 -3.19
C ARG A 52 -8.40 -10.65 -1.87
N ILE A 53 -7.70 -11.77 -1.90
CA ILE A 53 -7.08 -12.36 -0.71
C ILE A 53 -5.95 -11.45 -0.22
N ASN A 54 -5.07 -11.02 -1.12
CA ASN A 54 -3.96 -10.12 -0.78
C ASN A 54 -4.48 -8.75 -0.31
N ALA A 55 -5.50 -8.19 -0.97
CA ALA A 55 -6.13 -6.95 -0.53
C ALA A 55 -6.69 -7.07 0.89
N ARG A 56 -7.37 -8.18 1.22
CA ARG A 56 -7.91 -8.43 2.56
C ARG A 56 -6.80 -8.61 3.60
N LEU A 57 -5.72 -9.31 3.28
CA LEU A 57 -4.58 -9.47 4.17
C LEU A 57 -3.91 -8.13 4.49
N VAL A 58 -3.69 -7.29 3.49
CA VAL A 58 -3.15 -5.95 3.67
C VAL A 58 -4.07 -5.11 4.56
N THR A 59 -5.38 -5.13 4.30
CA THR A 59 -6.37 -4.41 5.12
C THR A 59 -6.33 -4.87 6.57
N LEU A 60 -6.24 -6.19 6.82
CA LEU A 60 -6.12 -6.75 8.18
C LEU A 60 -4.86 -6.28 8.90
N LEU A 61 -3.71 -6.29 8.22
CA LEU A 61 -2.44 -5.84 8.79
C LEU A 61 -2.50 -4.35 9.17
N ILE A 62 -3.01 -3.52 8.28
CA ILE A 62 -3.17 -2.08 8.54
C ILE A 62 -4.16 -1.86 9.68
N ALA A 63 -5.34 -2.50 9.65
CA ALA A 63 -6.35 -2.37 10.69
C ALA A 63 -5.81 -2.73 12.09
N LYS A 64 -4.92 -3.71 12.18
CA LYS A 64 -4.26 -4.11 13.42
C LYS A 64 -3.27 -3.04 13.94
N GLU A 65 -2.62 -2.32 13.04
CA GLU A 65 -1.63 -1.30 13.41
C GLU A 65 -2.26 0.06 13.74
N LEU A 66 -3.40 0.42 13.14
CA LEU A 66 -4.03 1.73 13.35
C LEU A 66 -4.31 2.09 14.82
N PRO A 67 -4.86 1.20 15.67
CA PRO A 67 -5.06 1.49 17.08
C PRO A 67 -3.74 1.67 17.84
N ARG A 68 -2.70 0.92 17.48
CA ARG A 68 -1.35 1.06 18.06
C ARG A 68 -0.72 2.41 17.73
N LEU A 69 -0.97 2.91 16.53
CA LEU A 69 -0.53 4.23 16.06
C LEU A 69 -1.46 5.37 16.55
N LYS A 70 -2.51 5.04 17.31
CA LYS A 70 -3.50 5.99 17.83
C LYS A 70 -4.24 6.78 16.73
N VAL A 71 -4.41 6.18 15.56
CA VAL A 71 -5.13 6.79 14.43
C VAL A 71 -6.63 6.69 14.62
N CYS A 72 -7.12 5.54 15.08
CA CYS A 72 -8.54 5.28 15.35
C CYS A 72 -8.72 4.19 16.41
N THR A 73 -9.98 3.93 16.80
CA THR A 73 -10.33 2.85 17.71
C THR A 73 -10.31 1.49 17.01
N GLU A 74 -10.21 0.39 17.79
CA GLU A 74 -10.28 -0.96 17.24
C GLU A 74 -11.57 -1.24 16.45
N LYS A 75 -12.70 -0.64 16.89
CA LYS A 75 -13.99 -0.82 16.22
C LYS A 75 -14.04 -0.21 14.83
N GLU A 76 -13.34 0.89 14.63
CA GLU A 76 -13.31 1.63 13.37
C GLU A 76 -12.16 1.20 12.46
N SER A 77 -11.17 0.51 13.01
CA SER A 77 -9.89 0.24 12.33
C SER A 77 -10.05 -0.52 11.02
N TRP A 78 -10.99 -1.45 10.95
CA TRP A 78 -11.27 -2.18 9.71
C TRP A 78 -11.84 -1.28 8.62
N ASP A 79 -12.84 -0.47 8.95
CA ASP A 79 -13.52 0.42 7.99
C ASP A 79 -12.54 1.50 7.50
N VAL A 80 -11.77 2.08 8.42
CA VAL A 80 -10.73 3.06 8.11
C VAL A 80 -9.66 2.46 7.18
N ALA A 81 -9.17 1.26 7.47
CA ALA A 81 -8.17 0.58 6.67
C ALA A 81 -8.73 0.23 5.28
N ASN A 82 -9.95 -0.29 5.21
CA ASN A 82 -10.60 -0.67 3.97
C ASN A 82 -10.85 0.54 3.05
N ASP A 83 -11.33 1.64 3.60
CA ASP A 83 -11.55 2.88 2.86
C ASP A 83 -10.21 3.47 2.36
N ALA A 84 -9.18 3.46 3.20
CA ALA A 84 -7.85 3.95 2.83
C ALA A 84 -7.21 3.12 1.72
N ILE A 85 -7.27 1.79 1.81
CA ILE A 85 -6.77 0.88 0.78
C ILE A 85 -7.54 1.05 -0.52
N SER A 86 -8.86 1.16 -0.47
CA SER A 86 -9.71 1.37 -1.65
C SER A 86 -9.37 2.68 -2.35
N TYR A 87 -9.18 3.75 -1.59
CA TYR A 87 -8.74 5.04 -2.12
C TYR A 87 -7.34 4.96 -2.75
N TRP A 88 -6.40 4.38 -2.04
CA TRP A 88 -5.01 4.30 -2.48
C TRP A 88 -4.85 3.42 -3.73
N TYR A 89 -5.52 2.28 -3.78
CA TYR A 89 -5.42 1.32 -4.88
C TYR A 89 -6.04 1.86 -6.18
N ASP A 90 -7.16 2.59 -6.07
CA ASP A 90 -7.81 3.26 -7.19
C ASP A 90 -8.00 4.75 -6.89
N SER A 91 -6.91 5.49 -6.94
CA SER A 91 -6.91 6.94 -6.69
C SER A 91 -7.23 7.78 -7.92
N LYS A 92 -7.48 7.18 -9.08
CA LYS A 92 -7.77 7.89 -10.33
C LYS A 92 -9.12 8.62 -10.26
N CYS A 93 -9.15 9.85 -10.75
CA CYS A 93 -10.39 10.59 -10.91
C CYS A 93 -11.34 9.84 -11.87
N PRO A 94 -12.60 9.58 -11.50
CA PRO A 94 -13.53 8.83 -12.34
C PRO A 94 -13.89 9.57 -13.64
N ASP A 95 -13.96 10.88 -13.62
CA ASP A 95 -14.41 11.69 -14.75
C ASP A 95 -13.34 11.79 -15.84
N CYS A 96 -12.12 12.14 -15.49
CA CYS A 96 -11.01 12.23 -16.44
C CYS A 96 -10.18 10.95 -16.55
N LYS A 97 -10.50 9.91 -15.79
CA LYS A 97 -9.78 8.62 -15.74
C LYS A 97 -8.26 8.78 -15.51
N GLY A 98 -7.90 9.71 -14.66
CA GLY A 98 -6.51 9.99 -14.29
C GLY A 98 -5.77 10.96 -15.21
N ARG A 99 -6.38 11.47 -16.28
CA ARG A 99 -5.72 12.36 -17.24
C ARG A 99 -5.56 13.80 -16.75
N GLY A 100 -6.37 14.25 -15.80
CA GLY A 100 -6.43 15.64 -15.34
C GLY A 100 -7.18 16.59 -16.28
N VAL A 101 -7.44 16.16 -17.53
CA VAL A 101 -8.14 16.92 -18.57
C VAL A 101 -9.32 16.11 -19.12
N ILE A 102 -10.36 16.80 -19.58
CA ILE A 102 -11.63 16.15 -19.98
C ILE A 102 -11.63 15.83 -21.48
N ASP A 103 -11.05 16.69 -22.31
CA ASP A 103 -11.12 16.64 -23.75
C ASP A 103 -9.76 16.82 -24.45
N PHE A 104 -9.78 16.79 -25.79
CA PHE A 104 -8.59 16.99 -26.61
C PHE A 104 -8.06 18.44 -26.59
N GLU A 105 -8.88 19.41 -26.20
CA GLU A 105 -8.49 20.83 -26.05
C GLU A 105 -7.81 21.08 -24.69
N GLN A 106 -7.60 20.03 -23.90
CA GLN A 106 -6.93 20.04 -22.60
C GLN A 106 -7.64 20.91 -21.54
N HIS A 107 -8.97 20.97 -21.60
CA HIS A 107 -9.73 21.61 -20.54
C HIS A 107 -9.55 20.86 -19.21
N GLN A 108 -9.20 21.59 -18.20
CA GLN A 108 -8.94 21.05 -16.86
C GLN A 108 -10.18 20.36 -16.31
N CYS A 109 -10.02 19.14 -15.79
CA CYS A 109 -11.08 18.42 -15.11
C CYS A 109 -11.47 19.16 -13.82
N GLN A 110 -12.70 19.59 -13.71
CA GLN A 110 -13.18 20.34 -12.55
C GLN A 110 -13.25 19.47 -11.30
N THR A 111 -13.60 18.18 -11.43
CA THR A 111 -13.73 17.25 -10.31
C THR A 111 -12.40 17.03 -9.57
N CYS A 112 -11.30 16.96 -10.27
CA CYS A 112 -9.98 16.78 -9.66
C CYS A 112 -9.07 18.00 -9.76
N SER A 113 -9.58 19.11 -10.28
CA SER A 113 -8.80 20.36 -10.50
C SER A 113 -7.49 20.11 -11.25
N GLY A 114 -7.53 19.24 -12.26
CA GLY A 114 -6.39 18.92 -13.10
C GLY A 114 -5.39 17.91 -12.52
N THR A 115 -5.59 17.43 -11.29
CA THR A 115 -4.64 16.49 -10.64
C THR A 115 -4.72 15.06 -11.18
N GLY A 116 -5.83 14.70 -11.83
CA GLY A 116 -6.09 13.34 -12.28
C GLY A 116 -6.45 12.36 -11.15
N LYS A 117 -6.47 12.80 -9.90
CA LYS A 117 -6.72 11.98 -8.71
C LYS A 117 -8.04 12.32 -8.05
N LYS A 118 -8.65 11.36 -7.38
CA LYS A 118 -9.77 11.60 -6.47
C LYS A 118 -9.34 12.56 -5.36
N PRO A 119 -10.25 13.41 -4.86
CA PRO A 119 -9.97 14.20 -3.67
C PRO A 119 -9.65 13.27 -2.48
N ARG A 120 -8.73 13.69 -1.63
CA ARG A 120 -8.36 12.92 -0.43
C ARG A 120 -9.58 12.68 0.47
N PRO A 121 -9.63 11.55 1.18
CA PRO A 121 -10.70 11.27 2.11
C PRO A 121 -10.86 12.39 3.15
N ARG A 122 -12.08 12.83 3.37
CA ARG A 122 -12.38 13.89 4.36
C ARG A 122 -12.29 13.38 5.80
N HIS A 123 -12.54 12.10 6.01
CA HIS A 123 -12.42 11.47 7.32
C HIS A 123 -10.96 11.48 7.78
N LYS A 124 -10.71 12.09 8.94
CA LYS A 124 -9.33 12.33 9.43
C LYS A 124 -8.53 11.03 9.53
N ALA A 125 -9.08 10.00 10.19
CA ALA A 125 -8.38 8.73 10.37
C ALA A 125 -8.08 8.04 9.04
N THR A 126 -9.01 8.08 8.08
CA THR A 126 -8.80 7.51 6.74
C THR A 126 -7.69 8.25 6.00
N ASN A 127 -7.65 9.59 6.10
CA ASN A 127 -6.59 10.38 5.48
C ASN A 127 -5.22 10.13 6.12
N GLU A 128 -5.16 9.99 7.44
CA GLU A 128 -3.93 9.60 8.16
C GLU A 128 -3.48 8.18 7.76
N CYS A 129 -4.42 7.25 7.61
CA CYS A 129 -4.13 5.90 7.14
C CYS A 129 -3.55 5.90 5.71
N VAL A 130 -4.11 6.70 4.81
CA VAL A 130 -3.55 6.88 3.45
C VAL A 130 -2.10 7.40 3.52
N ALA A 131 -1.82 8.37 4.38
CA ALA A 131 -0.45 8.88 4.56
C ALA A 131 0.51 7.80 5.10
N ILE A 132 0.05 6.92 5.99
CA ILE A 132 0.83 5.77 6.49
C ILE A 132 1.15 4.81 5.35
N ILE A 133 0.18 4.51 4.49
CA ILE A 133 0.35 3.64 3.32
C ILE A 133 1.39 4.23 2.35
N GLU A 134 1.24 5.50 2.00
CA GLU A 134 2.18 6.22 1.12
C GLU A 134 3.59 6.23 1.72
N GLY A 135 3.72 6.57 3.00
CA GLY A 135 5.02 6.59 3.71
C GLY A 135 5.67 5.20 3.83
N ALA A 136 4.89 4.14 3.97
CA ALA A 136 5.42 2.77 4.02
C ALA A 136 6.05 2.36 2.68
N LEU A 137 5.43 2.73 1.57
CA LEU A 137 5.97 2.45 0.23
C LEU A 137 7.21 3.28 -0.07
N GLU A 138 7.21 4.57 0.23
CA GLU A 138 8.39 5.43 0.07
C GLU A 138 9.58 4.91 0.90
N TRP A 139 9.31 4.47 2.14
CA TRP A 139 10.32 3.86 2.99
C TRP A 139 10.90 2.60 2.35
N MET A 140 10.05 1.71 1.83
CA MET A 140 10.49 0.47 1.18
C MET A 140 11.33 0.74 -0.05
N GLU A 141 10.91 1.65 -0.91
CA GLU A 141 11.64 2.05 -2.10
C GLU A 141 13.03 2.59 -1.74
N ALA A 142 13.12 3.46 -0.74
CA ALA A 142 14.38 3.98 -0.24
C ALA A 142 15.31 2.88 0.30
N GLN A 143 14.77 1.88 1.03
CA GLN A 143 15.55 0.75 1.53
C GLN A 143 16.07 -0.15 0.40
N LEU A 144 15.24 -0.43 -0.59
CA LEU A 144 15.62 -1.22 -1.77
C LEU A 144 16.72 -0.52 -2.56
N GLN A 145 16.57 0.77 -2.85
CA GLN A 145 17.58 1.56 -3.57
C GLN A 145 18.93 1.59 -2.82
N LYS A 146 18.88 1.76 -1.50
CA LYS A 146 20.10 1.76 -0.66
C LYS A 146 20.84 0.44 -0.74
N ARG A 147 20.14 -0.68 -0.72
CA ARG A 147 20.73 -2.02 -0.78
C ARG A 147 21.26 -2.39 -2.16
N LEU A 148 20.53 -1.99 -3.21
CA LEU A 148 20.98 -2.21 -4.59
C LEU A 148 22.21 -1.40 -4.97
N ARG A 149 22.44 -0.23 -4.33
CA ARG A 149 23.65 0.59 -4.55
C ARG A 149 24.86 0.07 -3.77
N SER A 150 24.65 -0.71 -2.72
CA SER A 150 25.72 -1.27 -1.88
C SER A 150 26.12 -2.72 -2.25
N ALA A 151 25.47 -3.28 -3.26
CA ALA A 151 25.79 -4.58 -3.85
C ALA A 151 26.59 -4.39 -5.14
#